data_bf7d8ebd998df241a061cbced7f72313
#
_entry.id   bf7d8ebd998df241a061cbced7f72313
#
_cell.length_a   1.000
_cell.length_b   1.000
_cell.length_c   1.000
_cell.angle_alpha   90.00
_cell.angle_beta   90.00
_cell.angle_gamma   90.00
#
_symmetry.space_group_name_H-M   'P 1'
#
loop_
_entity.id
_entity.type
_entity.pdbx_description
1 polymer ?
#
loop_
_entity_poly.entity_id
_entity_poly.type
_entity_poly.pdbx_seq_one_letter_code
_entity_poly.pdbx_strand_id
1 'polypeptide(L)'
;MKNTIKERLIVLSLLLLSFISVSAAEKVISVSQNGNAANAIRSALEKAAAMKGSPVTLKLELGVWNITREESTVRKYYISNTTSEVECADPSKHIALLLRGLRNVTIDGNGSTLMLDGEMSAFVIDNCQNITLRNLNIDNAHPTQTEMTVE
;
A
#
# COMPACT_ATOMS: atom_id res chain seq x y z
N MET A 1 -2.66 37.40 -46.67
CA MET A 1 -3.56 37.29 -45.50
C MET A 1 -4.24 35.93 -45.33
N LYS A 2 -4.45 35.10 -46.34
CA LYS A 2 -5.12 33.75 -46.16
C LYS A 2 -4.21 32.68 -45.55
N ASN A 3 -2.88 32.78 -45.64
CA ASN A 3 -1.96 31.78 -45.05
C ASN A 3 -1.84 31.88 -43.52
N THR A 4 -1.92 33.07 -42.94
CA THR A 4 -1.81 33.28 -41.48
C THR A 4 -2.97 32.68 -40.71
N ILE A 5 -4.16 32.58 -41.27
CA ILE A 5 -5.33 31.98 -40.60
C ILE A 5 -5.18 30.44 -40.56
N LYS A 6 -4.71 29.84 -41.65
CA LYS A 6 -4.45 28.38 -41.71
C LYS A 6 -3.35 27.97 -40.75
N GLU A 7 -2.27 28.73 -40.65
CA GLU A 7 -1.19 28.46 -39.70
C GLU A 7 -1.64 28.59 -38.24
N ARG A 8 -2.45 29.59 -37.92
CA ARG A 8 -3.03 29.76 -36.57
C ARG A 8 -4.02 28.64 -36.21
N LEU A 9 -4.80 28.14 -37.18
CA LEU A 9 -5.70 27.01 -36.97
C LEU A 9 -4.92 25.70 -36.76
N ILE A 10 -3.82 25.49 -37.45
CA ILE A 10 -2.95 24.33 -37.30
C ILE A 10 -2.27 24.35 -35.89
N VAL A 11 -1.74 25.50 -35.48
CA VAL A 11 -1.13 25.67 -34.17
C VAL A 11 -2.17 25.45 -33.04
N LEU A 12 -3.38 25.97 -33.21
CA LEU A 12 -4.46 25.79 -32.24
C LEU A 12 -4.91 24.32 -32.14
N SER A 13 -4.95 23.60 -33.29
CA SER A 13 -5.28 22.16 -33.28
C SER A 13 -4.17 21.31 -32.68
N LEU A 14 -2.91 21.65 -32.85
CA LEU A 14 -1.76 20.99 -32.23
C LEU A 14 -1.73 21.26 -30.70
N LEU A 15 -2.12 22.45 -30.25
CA LEU A 15 -2.23 22.76 -28.82
C LEU A 15 -3.40 22.02 -28.14
N LEU A 16 -4.50 21.78 -28.86
CA LEU A 16 -5.63 21.00 -28.32
C LEU A 16 -5.33 19.48 -28.21
N LEU A 17 -4.45 18.95 -29.05
CA LEU A 17 -4.03 17.54 -28.96
C LEU A 17 -3.09 17.24 -27.79
N SER A 18 -2.47 18.26 -27.18
CA SER A 18 -1.51 18.07 -26.08
C SER A 18 -2.16 17.79 -24.72
N PHE A 19 -3.50 17.82 -24.60
CA PHE A 19 -4.23 17.56 -23.34
C PHE A 19 -4.92 16.21 -23.25
N ILE A 20 -4.65 15.30 -24.19
CA ILE A 20 -5.13 13.91 -24.03
C ILE A 20 -4.19 13.22 -23.04
N SER A 21 -4.43 13.43 -21.75
CA SER A 21 -3.87 12.58 -20.71
C SER A 21 -4.47 11.20 -20.89
N VAL A 22 -3.77 10.29 -21.53
CA VAL A 22 -4.12 8.88 -21.53
C VAL A 22 -3.93 8.38 -20.09
N SER A 23 -5.00 8.47 -19.30
CA SER A 23 -5.04 7.78 -18.02
C SER A 23 -4.98 6.29 -18.30
N ALA A 24 -3.89 5.64 -17.92
CA ALA A 24 -3.83 4.18 -17.97
C ALA A 24 -5.00 3.62 -17.18
N ALA A 25 -5.76 2.69 -17.76
CA ALA A 25 -6.88 2.06 -17.08
C ALA A 25 -6.38 1.41 -15.78
N GLU A 26 -7.03 1.74 -14.67
CA GLU A 26 -6.74 1.15 -13.36
C GLU A 26 -7.00 -0.35 -13.41
N LYS A 27 -6.02 -1.14 -13.01
CA LYS A 27 -6.14 -2.59 -12.93
C LYS A 27 -6.53 -3.01 -11.53
N VAL A 28 -7.58 -3.83 -11.42
CA VAL A 28 -8.03 -4.39 -10.14
C VAL A 28 -7.55 -5.83 -10.02
N ILE A 29 -6.89 -6.14 -8.90
CA ILE A 29 -6.50 -7.49 -8.50
C ILE A 29 -7.34 -7.86 -7.29
N SER A 30 -8.24 -8.84 -7.46
CA SER A 30 -8.97 -9.42 -6.33
C SER A 30 -8.06 -10.33 -5.52
N VAL A 31 -8.07 -10.14 -4.20
CA VAL A 31 -7.26 -10.90 -3.25
C VAL A 31 -8.20 -11.67 -2.33
N SER A 32 -8.15 -13.00 -2.40
CA SER A 32 -8.98 -13.89 -1.57
C SER A 32 -8.15 -14.54 -0.48
N GLN A 33 -8.80 -14.87 0.64
CA GLN A 33 -8.18 -15.58 1.76
C GLN A 33 -8.06 -17.08 1.47
N ASN A 34 -7.11 -17.47 0.63
CA ASN A 34 -6.81 -18.87 0.39
C ASN A 34 -5.65 -19.33 1.30
N GLY A 35 -5.96 -19.68 2.55
CA GLY A 35 -4.96 -20.08 3.54
C GLY A 35 -4.35 -18.91 4.31
N ASN A 36 -3.05 -18.63 4.11
CA ASN A 36 -2.31 -17.61 4.85
C ASN A 36 -2.62 -16.19 4.33
N ALA A 37 -3.22 -15.35 5.19
CA ALA A 37 -3.63 -13.99 4.88
C ALA A 37 -2.46 -13.08 4.45
N ALA A 38 -1.35 -13.14 5.18
CA ALA A 38 -0.17 -12.34 4.87
C ALA A 38 0.43 -12.71 3.50
N ASN A 39 0.49 -14.00 3.19
CA ASN A 39 1.01 -14.48 1.90
C ASN A 39 0.10 -14.09 0.73
N ALA A 40 -1.22 -14.14 0.90
CA ALA A 40 -2.15 -13.73 -0.14
C ALA A 40 -1.95 -12.26 -0.52
N ILE A 41 -1.87 -11.37 0.48
CA ILE A 41 -1.63 -9.93 0.24
C ILE A 41 -0.22 -9.70 -0.32
N ARG A 42 0.79 -10.38 0.20
CA ARG A 42 2.18 -10.26 -0.30
C ARG A 42 2.30 -10.65 -1.77
N SER A 43 1.69 -11.76 -2.18
CA SER A 43 1.67 -12.20 -3.57
C SER A 43 0.96 -11.19 -4.48
N ALA A 44 -0.09 -10.54 -3.98
CA ALA A 44 -0.77 -9.47 -4.72
C ALA A 44 0.10 -8.21 -4.86
N LEU A 45 0.84 -7.83 -3.81
CA LEU A 45 1.82 -6.74 -3.85
C LEU A 45 2.95 -7.01 -4.85
N GLU A 46 3.45 -8.24 -4.92
CA GLU A 46 4.45 -8.66 -5.92
C GLU A 46 3.92 -8.54 -7.36
N LYS A 47 2.67 -8.95 -7.59
CA LYS A 47 2.00 -8.76 -8.89
C LYS A 47 1.85 -7.27 -9.23
N ALA A 48 1.50 -6.43 -8.25
CA ALA A 48 1.42 -4.98 -8.44
C ALA A 48 2.80 -4.38 -8.77
N ALA A 49 3.86 -4.80 -8.09
CA ALA A 49 5.23 -4.38 -8.35
C ALA A 49 5.67 -4.71 -9.79
N ALA A 50 5.28 -5.88 -10.31
CA ALA A 50 5.57 -6.30 -11.68
C ALA A 50 4.91 -5.42 -12.76
N MET A 51 3.91 -4.61 -12.39
CA MET A 51 3.22 -3.68 -13.31
C MET A 51 3.95 -2.36 -13.53
N LYS A 52 5.17 -2.22 -12.98
CA LYS A 52 6.08 -1.10 -13.24
C LYS A 52 5.46 0.29 -13.07
N GLY A 53 4.59 0.44 -12.06
CA GLY A 53 3.98 1.73 -11.71
C GLY A 53 2.70 2.09 -12.46
N SER A 54 2.11 1.18 -13.23
CA SER A 54 0.74 1.35 -13.71
C SER A 54 -0.23 1.37 -12.51
N PRO A 55 -1.32 2.16 -12.54
CA PRO A 55 -2.28 2.20 -11.45
C PRO A 55 -2.90 0.82 -11.19
N VAL A 56 -2.83 0.36 -9.94
CA VAL A 56 -3.34 -0.95 -9.52
C VAL A 56 -4.10 -0.82 -8.20
N THR A 57 -5.30 -1.39 -8.15
CA THR A 57 -6.04 -1.59 -6.90
C THR A 57 -6.04 -3.06 -6.52
N LEU A 58 -5.49 -3.35 -5.33
CA LEU A 58 -5.63 -4.64 -4.66
C LEU A 58 -6.91 -4.58 -3.84
N LYS A 59 -7.95 -5.30 -4.27
CA LYS A 59 -9.22 -5.36 -3.55
C LYS A 59 -9.30 -6.63 -2.74
N LEU A 60 -9.34 -6.48 -1.41
CA LEU A 60 -9.45 -7.62 -0.50
C LEU A 60 -10.88 -8.19 -0.51
N GLU A 61 -10.99 -9.49 -0.36
CA GLU A 61 -12.25 -10.13 -0.03
C GLU A 61 -12.71 -9.66 1.35
N LEU A 62 -14.00 -9.37 1.50
CA LEU A 62 -14.57 -8.92 2.77
C LEU A 62 -14.40 -9.98 3.84
N GLY A 63 -13.87 -9.60 4.99
CA GLY A 63 -13.71 -10.51 6.14
C GLY A 63 -12.63 -10.08 7.13
N VAL A 64 -12.32 -10.99 8.05
CA VAL A 64 -11.22 -10.82 9.01
C VAL A 64 -9.98 -11.53 8.47
N TRP A 65 -8.92 -10.78 8.30
CA TRP A 65 -7.61 -11.24 7.80
C TRP A 65 -6.67 -11.43 8.98
N ASN A 66 -6.60 -12.63 9.51
CA ASN A 66 -5.72 -12.93 10.62
C ASN A 66 -4.27 -13.05 10.12
N ILE A 67 -3.39 -12.24 10.70
CA ILE A 67 -1.95 -12.23 10.40
C ILE A 67 -1.20 -12.48 11.70
N THR A 68 -0.54 -13.61 11.80
CA THR A 68 0.26 -13.96 12.96
C THR A 68 1.68 -13.38 12.86
N ARG A 69 2.36 -13.28 14.00
CA ARG A 69 3.74 -12.81 14.06
C ARG A 69 4.70 -13.69 13.22
N GLU A 70 4.46 -15.00 13.18
CA GLU A 70 5.25 -15.96 12.41
C GLU A 70 5.13 -15.75 10.90
N GLU A 71 3.97 -15.24 10.45
CA GLU A 71 3.70 -14.93 9.05
C GLU A 71 4.24 -13.57 8.62
N SER A 72 4.68 -12.75 9.57
CA SER A 72 5.18 -11.40 9.32
C SER A 72 6.51 -11.39 8.58
N THR A 73 6.80 -10.27 7.93
CA THR A 73 8.12 -10.03 7.33
C THR A 73 9.04 -9.43 8.36
N VAL A 74 10.20 -10.03 8.59
CA VAL A 74 11.21 -9.48 9.50
C VAL A 74 12.22 -8.64 8.73
N ARG A 75 12.42 -7.40 9.17
CA ARG A 75 13.41 -6.45 8.60
C ARG A 75 13.98 -5.57 9.70
N LYS A 76 15.20 -5.10 9.48
CA LYS A 76 15.84 -4.11 10.34
C LYS A 76 15.42 -2.71 9.91
N TYR A 77 14.71 -2.01 10.80
CA TYR A 77 14.29 -0.63 10.62
C TYR A 77 14.46 0.18 11.90
N TYR A 78 15.02 1.35 11.77
CA TYR A 78 15.01 2.37 12.82
C TYR A 78 13.80 3.28 12.56
N ILE A 79 12.68 3.02 13.23
CA ILE A 79 11.40 3.73 13.01
C ILE A 79 11.08 4.77 14.08
N SER A 80 12.04 5.06 14.95
CA SER A 80 11.95 6.06 16.01
C SER A 80 13.17 6.95 16.00
N ASN A 81 13.00 8.24 16.27
CA ASN A 81 14.09 9.20 16.38
C ASN A 81 15.02 8.93 17.57
N THR A 82 14.58 8.11 18.51
CA THR A 82 15.32 7.78 19.74
C THR A 82 16.05 6.44 19.66
N THR A 83 15.87 5.69 18.56
CA THR A 83 16.49 4.38 18.39
C THR A 83 17.78 4.51 17.61
N SER A 84 18.89 4.19 18.23
CA SER A 84 20.21 4.12 17.63
C SER A 84 20.78 2.70 17.74
N GLU A 85 21.87 2.41 17.02
CA GLU A 85 22.57 1.11 17.15
C GLU A 85 23.11 0.87 18.56
N VAL A 86 23.35 1.94 19.32
CA VAL A 86 23.82 1.85 20.72
C VAL A 86 22.67 1.51 21.68
N GLU A 87 21.48 2.08 21.42
CA GLU A 87 20.31 1.91 22.31
C GLU A 87 19.49 0.68 21.93
N CYS A 88 19.55 0.24 20.68
CA CYS A 88 18.80 -0.91 20.17
C CYS A 88 19.76 -1.85 19.43
N ALA A 89 20.26 -2.85 20.15
CA ALA A 89 21.18 -3.85 19.60
C ALA A 89 20.55 -4.69 18.48
N ASP A 90 19.23 -4.89 18.52
CA ASP A 90 18.47 -5.57 17.47
C ASP A 90 17.30 -4.71 16.99
N PRO A 91 17.47 -3.96 15.89
CA PRO A 91 16.40 -3.15 15.30
C PRO A 91 15.43 -3.96 14.44
N SER A 92 15.42 -5.28 14.54
CA SER A 92 14.52 -6.15 13.79
C SER A 92 13.07 -5.87 14.17
N LYS A 93 12.24 -5.68 13.15
CA LYS A 93 10.80 -5.44 13.29
C LYS A 93 10.04 -6.52 12.56
N HIS A 94 9.02 -7.04 13.22
CA HIS A 94 7.99 -7.84 12.60
C HIS A 94 6.99 -6.92 11.91
N ILE A 95 6.71 -7.17 10.64
CA ILE A 95 5.89 -6.30 9.80
C ILE A 95 4.83 -7.17 9.13
N ALA A 96 3.57 -6.89 9.41
CA ALA A 96 2.46 -7.62 8.79
C ALA A 96 2.46 -7.41 7.28
N LEU A 97 2.47 -6.15 6.84
CA LEU A 97 2.48 -5.79 5.42
C LEU A 97 3.62 -4.81 5.10
N LEU A 98 4.64 -5.29 4.42
CA LEU A 98 5.74 -4.47 3.93
C LEU A 98 5.46 -4.04 2.47
N LEU A 99 5.22 -2.74 2.28
CA LEU A 99 5.12 -2.10 0.98
C LEU A 99 6.47 -1.48 0.67
N ARG A 100 7.18 -2.01 -0.34
CA ARG A 100 8.51 -1.51 -0.69
C ARG A 100 8.68 -1.31 -2.18
N GLY A 101 9.15 -0.11 -2.56
CA GLY A 101 9.44 0.24 -3.95
C GLY A 101 8.21 0.29 -4.86
N LEU A 102 7.01 0.37 -4.30
CA LEU A 102 5.75 0.38 -5.04
C LEU A 102 5.38 1.78 -5.52
N ARG A 103 4.65 1.84 -6.63
CA ARG A 103 4.13 3.09 -7.19
C ARG A 103 2.69 2.91 -7.65
N ASN A 104 1.84 3.91 -7.40
CA ASN A 104 0.45 3.96 -7.84
C ASN A 104 -0.35 2.72 -7.42
N VAL A 105 -0.22 2.32 -6.16
CA VAL A 105 -0.92 1.15 -5.61
C VAL A 105 -1.95 1.58 -4.58
N THR A 106 -3.18 1.13 -4.77
CA THR A 106 -4.26 1.23 -3.79
C THR A 106 -4.49 -0.15 -3.17
N ILE A 107 -4.53 -0.21 -1.84
CA ILE A 107 -5.05 -1.36 -1.11
C ILE A 107 -6.44 -0.99 -0.62
N ASP A 108 -7.45 -1.60 -1.20
CA ASP A 108 -8.85 -1.46 -0.81
C ASP A 108 -9.26 -2.65 0.05
N GLY A 109 -9.41 -2.42 1.34
CA GLY A 109 -9.82 -3.44 2.29
C GLY A 109 -11.28 -3.90 2.10
N ASN A 110 -12.08 -3.18 1.32
CA ASN A 110 -13.48 -3.53 1.08
C ASN A 110 -14.30 -3.70 2.38
N GLY A 111 -13.91 -2.96 3.45
CA GLY A 111 -14.53 -3.07 4.79
C GLY A 111 -13.94 -4.17 5.67
N SER A 112 -12.88 -4.84 5.23
CA SER A 112 -12.22 -5.90 6.00
C SER A 112 -11.44 -5.38 7.19
N THR A 113 -11.14 -6.27 8.12
CA THR A 113 -10.27 -6.04 9.27
C THR A 113 -9.00 -6.88 9.13
N LEU A 114 -7.84 -6.24 9.24
CA LEU A 114 -6.57 -6.93 9.50
C LEU A 114 -6.48 -7.16 11.01
N MET A 115 -6.55 -8.40 11.42
CA MET A 115 -6.40 -8.82 12.82
C MET A 115 -4.95 -9.27 13.02
N LEU A 116 -4.21 -8.50 13.81
CA LEU A 116 -2.81 -8.77 14.10
C LEU A 116 -2.71 -9.63 15.35
N ASP A 117 -2.06 -10.76 15.26
CA ASP A 117 -1.82 -11.66 16.37
C ASP A 117 -0.32 -11.68 16.72
N GLY A 118 0.00 -10.99 17.82
CA GLY A 118 1.35 -10.78 18.31
C GLY A 118 1.89 -9.37 18.02
N GLU A 119 3.00 -9.05 18.66
CA GLU A 119 3.64 -7.72 18.55
C GLU A 119 4.27 -7.54 17.17
N MET A 120 3.70 -6.65 16.37
CA MET A 120 4.19 -6.33 15.03
C MET A 120 3.72 -4.95 14.57
N SER A 121 4.40 -4.40 13.57
CA SER A 121 3.93 -3.21 12.84
C SER A 121 2.92 -3.63 11.77
N ALA A 122 1.75 -2.98 11.73
CA ALA A 122 0.73 -3.28 10.73
C ALA A 122 1.24 -3.03 9.29
N PHE A 123 1.85 -1.86 9.08
CA PHE A 123 2.40 -1.44 7.78
C PHE A 123 3.78 -0.82 7.93
N VAL A 124 4.63 -1.09 6.94
CA VAL A 124 5.81 -0.29 6.64
C VAL A 124 5.77 0.08 5.16
N ILE A 125 5.85 1.37 4.86
CA ILE A 125 5.87 1.92 3.50
C ILE A 125 7.27 2.48 3.25
N ASP A 126 8.05 1.76 2.45
CA ASP A 126 9.47 2.03 2.23
C ASP A 126 9.74 2.31 0.74
N ASN A 127 10.28 3.48 0.45
CA ASN A 127 10.63 3.91 -0.91
C ASN A 127 9.46 3.74 -1.92
N CYS A 128 8.27 4.13 -1.50
CA CYS A 128 7.05 4.06 -2.30
C CYS A 128 6.59 5.44 -2.77
N GLN A 129 5.74 5.47 -3.79
CA GLN A 129 5.14 6.68 -4.31
C GLN A 129 3.67 6.45 -4.64
N ASN A 130 2.80 7.38 -4.21
CA ASN A 130 1.36 7.34 -4.47
C ASN A 130 0.73 6.01 -4.00
N ILE A 131 0.76 5.78 -2.69
CA ILE A 131 0.15 4.64 -2.01
C ILE A 131 -1.12 5.09 -1.31
N THR A 132 -2.19 4.36 -1.51
CA THR A 132 -3.47 4.57 -0.84
C THR A 132 -3.87 3.31 -0.08
N LEU A 133 -4.20 3.47 1.20
CA LEU A 133 -4.84 2.45 2.04
C LEU A 133 -6.24 2.97 2.36
N ARG A 134 -7.28 2.21 2.03
CA ARG A 134 -8.66 2.64 2.25
C ARG A 134 -9.59 1.48 2.60
N ASN A 135 -10.71 1.79 3.23
CA ASN A 135 -11.77 0.84 3.57
C ASN A 135 -11.23 -0.37 4.34
N LEU A 136 -10.29 -0.13 5.26
CA LEU A 136 -9.57 -1.16 5.98
C LEU A 136 -9.52 -0.80 7.47
N ASN A 137 -9.92 -1.73 8.31
CA ASN A 137 -9.74 -1.67 9.75
C ASN A 137 -8.49 -2.44 10.15
N ILE A 138 -7.87 -2.03 11.26
CA ILE A 138 -6.74 -2.72 11.86
C ILE A 138 -7.08 -2.91 13.33
N ASP A 139 -6.89 -4.12 13.82
CA ASP A 139 -7.11 -4.47 15.23
C ASP A 139 -6.07 -5.49 15.68
N ASN A 140 -5.95 -5.65 17.00
CA ASN A 140 -5.03 -6.62 17.61
C ASN A 140 -5.84 -7.70 18.32
N ALA A 141 -5.52 -8.95 18.04
CA ALA A 141 -6.14 -10.10 18.70
C ALA A 141 -5.87 -10.08 20.21
N HIS A 142 -4.66 -9.65 20.59
CA HIS A 142 -4.23 -9.50 21.97
C HIS A 142 -3.61 -8.11 22.19
N PRO A 143 -4.40 -7.08 22.57
CA PRO A 143 -3.88 -5.75 22.84
C PRO A 143 -2.81 -5.79 23.94
N THR A 144 -1.66 -5.17 23.68
CA THR A 144 -0.54 -5.12 24.63
C THR A 144 -0.70 -4.00 25.66
N GLN A 145 -1.62 -3.06 25.44
CA GLN A 145 -1.91 -1.95 26.34
C GLN A 145 -3.35 -2.04 26.82
N THR A 146 -3.54 -1.95 28.13
CA THR A 146 -4.86 -1.87 28.77
C THR A 146 -4.96 -0.51 29.46
N GLU A 147 -5.93 0.29 29.08
CA GLU A 147 -6.28 1.50 29.82
C GLU A 147 -7.23 1.14 30.94
N MET A 148 -6.91 1.58 32.15
CA MET A 148 -7.79 1.46 33.34
C MET A 148 -8.07 2.84 33.88
N THR A 149 -9.34 3.16 34.07
CA THR A 149 -9.78 4.29 34.88
C THR A 149 -9.94 3.80 36.30
N VAL A 150 -9.21 4.40 37.25
CA VAL A 150 -9.35 4.12 38.69
C VAL A 150 -10.25 5.24 39.25
N GLU A 151 -11.41 4.87 39.78
CA GLU A 151 -12.31 5.76 40.50
C GLU A 151 -11.94 5.84 42.01
#